data_2cd4adcab896c601897fa77bb410a4b0
#
_entry.id   2cd4adcab896c601897fa77bb410a4b0
#
_cell.length_a   1.000
_cell.length_b   1.000
_cell.length_c   1.000
_cell.angle_alpha   90.00
_cell.angle_beta   90.00
_cell.angle_gamma   90.00
#
_symmetry.space_group_name_H-M   'P 1'
#
loop_
_entity.id
_entity.type
_entity.pdbx_description
1 polymer ?
#
loop_
_entity_poly.entity_id
_entity_poly.type
_entity_poly.pdbx_seq_one_letter_code
_entity_poly.pdbx_strand_id
1 'polypeptide(L)'
;ALPRAASGCPRLVFLPPLPPPNPPPSASATAVFNRTPARTDKLMAEHGDEAPFVPASTLEDFVASLRTPRVAIMMVQAGPSTDAVMGQLADLMDEGDIIVDCGNSLFTDTIRREKWAAERGLHFVGAGVSGGEEGALWGPSIMPGGTPASYDRLGPMFEAIAGTYDGVPCCTYIGANGAGHFVKMVHNGIEYADMQVIAEAYTLLREGLGATPAEIADIFAARKKGK
;
A
#
# COMPACT_ATOMS: atom_id res chain seq x y z
N ALA A 1 12.07 28.36 3.40
CA ALA A 1 12.09 27.25 4.37
C ALA A 1 10.76 26.52 4.25
N LEU A 2 10.78 25.35 3.61
CA LEU A 2 9.62 24.45 3.56
C LEU A 2 9.39 23.89 4.97
N PRO A 3 8.14 23.77 5.44
CA PRO A 3 7.87 23.16 6.72
C PRO A 3 8.30 21.69 6.68
N ARG A 4 9.07 21.29 7.67
CA ARG A 4 9.44 19.89 7.89
C ARG A 4 8.15 19.06 7.99
N ALA A 5 7.98 18.13 7.10
CA ALA A 5 6.95 17.09 7.21
C ALA A 5 7.10 16.43 8.59
N ALA A 6 6.01 16.38 9.33
CA ALA A 6 5.96 15.76 10.64
C ALA A 6 6.38 14.31 10.52
N SER A 7 7.52 14.01 11.12
CA SER A 7 8.10 12.69 11.18
C SER A 7 7.18 11.73 11.96
N GLY A 8 6.87 10.63 11.34
CA GLY A 8 6.68 9.40 12.05
C GLY A 8 5.27 9.07 12.46
N CYS A 9 4.71 8.14 11.69
CA CYS A 9 3.81 7.16 12.30
C CYS A 9 3.75 5.88 11.49
N PRO A 10 4.07 4.73 12.10
CA PRO A 10 3.68 3.47 11.50
C PRO A 10 2.16 3.44 11.47
N ARG A 11 1.60 3.47 10.27
CA ARG A 11 0.18 3.25 10.04
C ARG A 11 0.00 1.79 9.68
N LEU A 12 -0.59 0.99 10.56
CA LEU A 12 -1.40 -0.10 10.09
C LEU A 12 -2.67 0.57 9.55
N VAL A 13 -2.65 0.92 8.29
CA VAL A 13 -3.83 1.46 7.62
C VAL A 13 -4.39 0.32 6.79
N PHE A 14 -5.56 -0.12 7.16
CA PHE A 14 -6.39 -0.86 6.26
C PHE A 14 -6.94 0.08 5.20
N LEU A 15 -6.84 -0.33 3.95
CA LEU A 15 -7.64 0.23 2.87
C LEU A 15 -9.08 -0.22 3.13
N PRO A 16 -10.05 0.68 3.37
CA PRO A 16 -11.43 0.27 3.37
C PRO A 16 -11.74 -0.31 1.99
N PRO A 17 -12.43 -1.45 1.89
CA PRO A 17 -12.95 -1.88 0.62
C PRO A 17 -13.94 -0.81 0.17
N LEU A 18 -13.60 -0.11 -0.91
CA LEU A 18 -14.63 0.58 -1.69
C LEU A 18 -15.64 -0.46 -2.12
N PRO A 19 -16.93 -0.12 -2.13
CA PRO A 19 -17.86 -0.96 -2.83
C PRO A 19 -17.42 -0.96 -4.30
N PRO A 20 -16.95 -2.09 -4.85
CA PRO A 20 -16.82 -2.22 -6.28
C PRO A 20 -18.22 -1.99 -6.88
N PRO A 21 -18.33 -1.60 -8.15
CA PRO A 21 -19.63 -1.51 -8.81
C PRO A 21 -20.44 -2.82 -8.74
N ASN A 22 -19.79 -3.93 -8.33
CA ASN A 22 -20.40 -5.17 -7.87
C ASN A 22 -19.71 -5.60 -6.58
N PRO A 23 -20.35 -5.50 -5.40
CA PRO A 23 -19.75 -5.98 -4.17
C PRO A 23 -19.46 -7.46 -4.30
N PRO A 24 -18.26 -7.93 -3.86
CA PRO A 24 -17.99 -9.35 -3.81
C PRO A 24 -19.04 -10.04 -2.93
N PRO A 25 -19.45 -11.28 -3.23
CA PRO A 25 -20.37 -12.00 -2.39
C PRO A 25 -19.76 -12.17 -0.99
N SER A 26 -20.42 -11.58 0.01
CA SER A 26 -20.01 -11.42 1.40
C SER A 26 -18.85 -10.43 1.62
N ALA A 27 -19.15 -9.23 2.11
CA ALA A 27 -18.14 -8.35 2.70
C ALA A 27 -17.48 -9.10 3.88
N SER A 28 -16.24 -9.52 3.70
CA SER A 28 -15.48 -10.14 4.79
C SER A 28 -15.19 -9.09 5.85
N ALA A 29 -15.42 -9.41 7.12
CA ALA A 29 -15.05 -8.53 8.22
C ALA A 29 -13.54 -8.24 8.19
N THR A 30 -13.18 -6.99 8.41
CA THR A 30 -11.81 -6.51 8.37
C THR A 30 -11.35 -6.11 9.76
N ALA A 31 -10.41 -6.88 10.34
CA ALA A 31 -9.80 -6.49 11.59
C ALA A 31 -8.88 -5.29 11.40
N VAL A 32 -8.92 -4.35 12.35
CA VAL A 32 -8.10 -3.14 12.32
C VAL A 32 -7.38 -2.93 13.66
N PHE A 33 -6.09 -2.66 13.57
CA PHE A 33 -5.24 -2.41 14.74
C PHE A 33 -4.29 -1.24 14.46
N ASN A 34 -4.07 -0.40 15.44
CA ASN A 34 -2.99 0.58 15.43
C ASN A 34 -2.33 0.64 16.81
N ARG A 35 -0.99 0.70 16.84
CA ARG A 35 -0.20 0.88 18.06
C ARG A 35 -0.65 2.09 18.92
N THR A 36 -1.23 3.10 18.28
CA THR A 36 -1.85 4.24 18.95
C THR A 36 -3.35 4.07 18.93
N PRO A 37 -4.00 3.64 20.03
CA PRO A 37 -5.44 3.29 20.07
C PRO A 37 -6.35 4.39 19.52
N ALA A 38 -6.07 5.64 19.86
CA ALA A 38 -6.85 6.79 19.38
C ALA A 38 -6.98 6.87 17.84
N ARG A 39 -6.13 6.19 17.07
CA ARG A 39 -6.25 6.12 15.59
C ARG A 39 -7.25 5.07 15.16
N THR A 40 -7.28 3.94 15.84
CA THR A 40 -8.32 2.93 15.63
C THR A 40 -9.69 3.53 16.02
N ASP A 41 -9.77 4.22 17.16
CA ASP A 41 -10.98 4.89 17.61
C ASP A 41 -11.46 5.94 16.60
N LYS A 42 -10.53 6.75 16.07
CA LYS A 42 -10.86 7.74 15.04
C LYS A 42 -11.39 7.08 13.77
N LEU A 43 -10.75 6.03 13.27
CA LEU A 43 -11.21 5.27 12.10
C LEU A 43 -12.63 4.74 12.32
N MET A 44 -12.88 4.15 13.49
CA MET A 44 -14.18 3.61 13.82
C MET A 44 -15.26 4.70 13.95
N ALA A 45 -14.89 5.88 14.46
CA ALA A 45 -15.83 7.01 14.58
C ALA A 45 -16.18 7.64 13.23
N GLU A 46 -15.22 7.67 12.28
CA GLU A 46 -15.40 8.30 10.97
C GLU A 46 -15.96 7.34 9.91
N HIS A 47 -15.63 6.03 9.98
CA HIS A 47 -15.91 5.06 8.93
C HIS A 47 -16.47 3.72 9.44
N GLY A 48 -16.74 3.59 10.73
CA GLY A 48 -17.15 2.31 11.34
C GLY A 48 -18.44 1.71 10.76
N ASP A 49 -19.31 2.53 10.22
CA ASP A 49 -20.59 2.12 9.61
C ASP A 49 -20.46 1.79 8.10
N GLU A 50 -19.31 2.08 7.48
CA GLU A 50 -19.10 1.88 6.03
C GLU A 50 -18.78 0.43 5.67
N ALA A 51 -18.19 -0.33 6.62
CA ALA A 51 -17.80 -1.71 6.41
C ALA A 51 -17.80 -2.49 7.75
N PRO A 52 -17.86 -3.83 7.73
CA PRO A 52 -17.81 -4.65 8.93
C PRO A 52 -16.37 -4.66 9.53
N PHE A 53 -15.96 -3.55 10.13
CA PHE A 53 -14.69 -3.45 10.83
C PHE A 53 -14.75 -4.12 12.21
N VAL A 54 -13.64 -4.78 12.58
CA VAL A 54 -13.43 -5.37 13.90
C VAL A 54 -12.23 -4.67 14.55
N PRO A 55 -12.46 -3.68 15.42
CA PRO A 55 -11.36 -2.98 16.08
C PRO A 55 -10.69 -3.91 17.11
N ALA A 56 -9.36 -3.93 17.12
CA ALA A 56 -8.55 -4.65 18.08
C ALA A 56 -7.73 -3.66 18.93
N SER A 57 -7.66 -3.93 20.23
CA SER A 57 -6.93 -3.10 21.19
C SER A 57 -5.48 -3.52 21.33
N THR A 58 -5.19 -4.79 21.10
CA THR A 58 -3.85 -5.38 21.15
C THR A 58 -3.53 -6.11 19.85
N LEU A 59 -2.25 -6.42 19.63
CA LEU A 59 -1.84 -7.21 18.47
C LEU A 59 -2.33 -8.65 18.57
N GLU A 60 -2.39 -9.18 19.78
CA GLU A 60 -2.93 -10.49 20.11
C GLU A 60 -4.42 -10.58 19.75
N ASP A 61 -5.22 -9.62 20.16
CA ASP A 61 -6.66 -9.54 19.79
C ASP A 61 -6.84 -9.44 18.28
N PHE A 62 -5.98 -8.64 17.62
CA PHE A 62 -5.99 -8.51 16.18
C PHE A 62 -5.76 -9.87 15.51
N VAL A 63 -4.67 -10.57 15.85
CA VAL A 63 -4.35 -11.88 15.24
C VAL A 63 -5.41 -12.93 15.57
N ALA A 64 -5.93 -12.93 16.81
CA ALA A 64 -6.98 -13.85 17.24
C ALA A 64 -8.31 -13.65 16.47
N SER A 65 -8.59 -12.44 16.00
CA SER A 65 -9.79 -12.12 15.22
C SER A 65 -9.70 -12.56 13.76
N LEU A 66 -8.50 -12.88 13.26
CA LEU A 66 -8.29 -13.27 11.87
C LEU A 66 -8.66 -14.74 11.65
N ARG A 67 -9.33 -15.01 10.53
CA ARG A 67 -9.65 -16.38 10.10
C ARG A 67 -8.41 -17.10 9.59
N THR A 68 -8.18 -18.33 10.06
CA THR A 68 -7.09 -19.20 9.59
C THR A 68 -7.38 -19.81 8.21
N PRO A 69 -6.36 -19.96 7.34
CA PRO A 69 -5.02 -19.40 7.47
C PRO A 69 -5.08 -17.87 7.41
N ARG A 70 -4.39 -17.20 8.34
CA ARG A 70 -4.50 -15.74 8.53
C ARG A 70 -3.79 -14.96 7.43
N VAL A 71 -4.28 -13.74 7.20
CA VAL A 71 -3.59 -12.74 6.38
C VAL A 71 -3.50 -11.46 7.19
N ALA A 72 -2.30 -11.05 7.54
CA ALA A 72 -2.02 -9.80 8.21
C ALA A 72 -1.32 -8.82 7.26
N ILE A 73 -2.00 -7.71 6.94
CA ILE A 73 -1.44 -6.67 6.08
C ILE A 73 -0.90 -5.56 6.97
N MET A 74 0.37 -5.22 6.80
CA MET A 74 1.00 -4.13 7.52
C MET A 74 1.39 -2.99 6.58
N MET A 75 1.13 -1.75 7.04
CA MET A 75 1.62 -0.54 6.40
C MET A 75 2.34 0.30 7.44
N VAL A 76 3.61 0.01 7.62
CA VAL A 76 4.47 0.64 8.62
C VAL A 76 5.66 1.31 7.94
N GLN A 77 6.38 2.14 8.69
CA GLN A 77 7.60 2.75 8.19
C GLN A 77 8.61 1.67 7.80
N ALA A 78 9.14 1.77 6.59
CA ALA A 78 10.17 0.86 6.08
C ALA A 78 11.43 0.83 6.97
N GLY A 79 12.10 -0.30 7.00
CA GLY A 79 13.31 -0.53 7.78
C GLY A 79 13.05 -1.24 9.11
N PRO A 80 13.71 -0.85 10.21
CA PRO A 80 13.62 -1.56 11.50
C PRO A 80 12.21 -1.69 12.07
N SER A 81 11.32 -0.72 11.77
CA SER A 81 9.92 -0.79 12.21
C SER A 81 9.17 -1.94 11.56
N THR A 82 9.45 -2.23 10.29
CA THR A 82 8.89 -3.38 9.57
C THR A 82 9.37 -4.69 10.20
N ASP A 83 10.68 -4.80 10.50
CA ASP A 83 11.24 -5.99 11.14
C ASP A 83 10.63 -6.24 12.51
N ALA A 84 10.43 -5.18 13.30
CA ALA A 84 9.85 -5.29 14.65
C ALA A 84 8.38 -5.77 14.60
N VAL A 85 7.55 -5.19 13.73
CA VAL A 85 6.14 -5.60 13.60
C VAL A 85 6.02 -7.01 13.03
N MET A 86 6.84 -7.33 12.02
CA MET A 86 6.89 -8.67 11.45
C MET A 86 7.26 -9.73 12.50
N GLY A 87 8.24 -9.45 13.38
CA GLY A 87 8.62 -10.33 14.47
C GLY A 87 7.46 -10.57 15.44
N GLN A 88 6.80 -9.50 15.90
CA GLN A 88 5.63 -9.60 16.79
C GLN A 88 4.47 -10.38 16.16
N LEU A 89 4.19 -10.19 14.88
CA LEU A 89 3.18 -10.97 14.16
C LEU A 89 3.56 -12.44 14.08
N ALA A 90 4.83 -12.74 13.75
CA ALA A 90 5.30 -14.11 13.61
C ALA A 90 5.25 -14.91 14.93
N ASP A 91 5.37 -14.24 16.09
CA ASP A 91 5.24 -14.87 17.40
C ASP A 91 3.78 -15.27 17.72
N LEU A 92 2.80 -14.73 17.00
CA LEU A 92 1.37 -14.91 17.20
C LEU A 92 0.68 -15.71 16.08
N MET A 93 1.35 -15.89 14.94
CA MET A 93 0.80 -16.53 13.75
C MET A 93 1.28 -17.96 13.60
N ASP A 94 0.51 -18.78 12.90
CA ASP A 94 0.76 -20.19 12.69
C ASP A 94 1.34 -20.49 11.31
N GLU A 95 1.86 -21.70 11.13
CA GLU A 95 2.36 -22.18 9.83
C GLU A 95 1.30 -22.02 8.73
N GLY A 96 1.71 -21.50 7.58
CA GLY A 96 0.85 -21.24 6.43
C GLY A 96 0.12 -19.89 6.46
N ASP A 97 0.23 -19.11 7.54
CA ASP A 97 -0.27 -17.75 7.58
C ASP A 97 0.59 -16.80 6.71
N ILE A 98 0.01 -15.67 6.31
CA ILE A 98 0.66 -14.70 5.41
C ILE A 98 0.81 -13.35 6.10
N ILE A 99 2.02 -12.81 6.08
CA ILE A 99 2.32 -11.41 6.44
C ILE A 99 2.57 -10.65 5.13
N VAL A 100 1.85 -9.55 4.94
CA VAL A 100 1.98 -8.69 3.76
C VAL A 100 2.55 -7.34 4.19
N ASP A 101 3.65 -6.93 3.58
CA ASP A 101 4.24 -5.59 3.75
C ASP A 101 3.83 -4.71 2.56
N CYS A 102 2.93 -3.75 2.81
CA CYS A 102 2.50 -2.74 1.85
C CYS A 102 3.26 -1.41 2.00
N GLY A 103 4.28 -1.35 2.86
CA GLY A 103 5.17 -0.20 2.99
C GLY A 103 6.10 -0.03 1.79
N ASN A 104 6.77 1.11 1.69
CA ASN A 104 7.82 1.33 0.67
C ASN A 104 9.17 0.73 1.13
N SER A 105 9.19 -0.57 1.35
CA SER A 105 10.38 -1.28 1.80
C SER A 105 11.40 -1.47 0.68
N LEU A 106 12.67 -1.48 1.06
CA LEU A 106 13.75 -1.83 0.13
C LEU A 106 13.62 -3.31 -0.25
N PHE A 107 13.64 -3.61 -1.55
CA PHE A 107 13.42 -4.97 -2.06
C PHE A 107 14.41 -6.01 -1.54
N THR A 108 15.66 -5.62 -1.25
CA THR A 108 16.66 -6.52 -0.65
C THR A 108 16.30 -6.89 0.80
N ASP A 109 15.70 -5.97 1.56
CA ASP A 109 15.17 -6.27 2.89
C ASP A 109 13.96 -7.22 2.80
N THR A 110 13.13 -7.05 1.77
CA THR A 110 12.00 -7.95 1.51
C THR A 110 12.46 -9.37 1.24
N ILE A 111 13.52 -9.56 0.43
CA ILE A 111 14.13 -10.87 0.19
C ILE A 111 14.61 -11.50 1.49
N ARG A 112 15.28 -10.73 2.36
CA ARG A 112 15.74 -11.18 3.66
C ARG A 112 14.58 -11.59 4.57
N ARG A 113 13.51 -10.79 4.61
CA ARG A 113 12.30 -11.04 5.42
C ARG A 113 11.54 -12.27 4.95
N GLU A 114 11.40 -12.46 3.64
CA GLU A 114 10.75 -13.64 3.07
C GLU A 114 11.48 -14.92 3.47
N LYS A 115 12.81 -14.94 3.37
CA LYS A 115 13.62 -16.06 3.84
C LYS A 115 13.42 -16.33 5.34
N TRP A 116 13.47 -15.28 6.15
CA TRP A 116 13.28 -15.37 7.60
C TRP A 116 11.89 -15.91 7.98
N ALA A 117 10.84 -15.49 7.26
CA ALA A 117 9.48 -15.97 7.47
C ALA A 117 9.32 -17.43 7.05
N ALA A 118 9.89 -17.82 5.90
CA ALA A 118 9.86 -19.20 5.41
C ALA A 118 10.51 -20.19 6.38
N GLU A 119 11.59 -19.79 7.07
CA GLU A 119 12.23 -20.59 8.12
C GLU A 119 11.29 -20.86 9.33
N ARG A 120 10.17 -20.15 9.43
CA ARG A 120 9.12 -20.26 10.45
C ARG A 120 7.81 -20.81 9.93
N GLY A 121 7.79 -21.30 8.70
CA GLY A 121 6.58 -21.82 8.06
C GLY A 121 5.60 -20.74 7.62
N LEU A 122 5.98 -19.46 7.71
CA LEU A 122 5.14 -18.33 7.33
C LEU A 122 5.42 -17.89 5.88
N HIS A 123 4.40 -17.32 5.24
CA HIS A 123 4.59 -16.59 3.99
C HIS A 123 4.80 -15.10 4.26
N PHE A 124 5.73 -14.49 3.53
CA PHE A 124 5.92 -13.05 3.52
C PHE A 124 5.78 -12.51 2.12
N VAL A 125 4.99 -11.46 1.95
CA VAL A 125 4.72 -10.85 0.65
C VAL A 125 5.04 -9.37 0.72
N GLY A 126 6.01 -8.92 -0.08
CA GLY A 126 6.23 -7.50 -0.33
C GLY A 126 5.32 -7.04 -1.46
N ALA A 127 4.37 -6.16 -1.15
CA ALA A 127 3.45 -5.61 -2.11
C ALA A 127 3.66 -4.11 -2.27
N GLY A 128 4.16 -3.68 -3.42
CA GLY A 128 4.21 -2.26 -3.77
C GLY A 128 2.81 -1.71 -3.99
N VAL A 129 2.50 -0.58 -3.36
CA VAL A 129 1.20 0.09 -3.52
C VAL A 129 1.42 1.50 -4.04
N SER A 130 0.67 1.90 -5.07
CA SER A 130 0.76 3.22 -5.68
C SER A 130 -0.62 3.87 -5.83
N GLY A 131 -0.65 5.20 -5.77
CA GLY A 131 -1.87 6.00 -5.88
C GLY A 131 -2.00 7.08 -4.81
N GLY A 132 -1.09 7.12 -3.83
CA GLY A 132 -1.18 8.02 -2.69
C GLY A 132 -2.40 7.75 -1.82
N GLU A 133 -2.85 8.75 -1.07
CA GLU A 133 -4.00 8.63 -0.16
C GLU A 133 -5.32 8.48 -0.93
N GLU A 134 -5.51 9.26 -2.00
CA GLU A 134 -6.69 9.15 -2.87
C GLU A 134 -6.73 7.81 -3.62
N GLY A 135 -5.61 7.40 -4.24
CA GLY A 135 -5.55 6.12 -4.93
C GLY A 135 -5.76 4.94 -4.00
N ALA A 136 -5.27 5.01 -2.75
CA ALA A 136 -5.54 4.00 -1.74
C ALA A 136 -7.05 3.88 -1.43
N LEU A 137 -7.78 5.00 -1.48
CA LEU A 137 -9.22 5.03 -1.23
C LEU A 137 -10.03 4.58 -2.45
N TRP A 138 -9.64 5.00 -3.67
CA TRP A 138 -10.44 4.82 -4.89
C TRP A 138 -10.00 3.67 -5.78
N GLY A 139 -8.93 3.00 -5.45
CA GLY A 139 -8.37 1.86 -6.18
C GLY A 139 -6.88 2.07 -6.49
N PRO A 140 -6.00 1.49 -5.69
CA PRO A 140 -4.55 1.58 -5.90
C PRO A 140 -4.08 0.68 -7.05
N SER A 141 -2.89 0.98 -7.59
CA SER A 141 -2.11 -0.03 -8.29
C SER A 141 -1.35 -0.87 -7.28
N ILE A 142 -1.46 -2.19 -7.35
CA ILE A 142 -0.85 -3.13 -6.40
C ILE A 142 0.13 -4.05 -7.13
N MET A 143 1.34 -4.15 -6.60
CA MET A 143 2.46 -4.91 -7.18
C MET A 143 2.88 -6.00 -6.19
N PRO A 144 2.13 -7.11 -6.07
CA PRO A 144 2.46 -8.18 -5.12
C PRO A 144 3.60 -9.06 -5.64
N GLY A 145 4.58 -9.28 -4.76
CA GLY A 145 5.62 -10.30 -4.93
C GLY A 145 5.32 -11.56 -4.11
N GLY A 146 6.37 -12.26 -3.70
CA GLY A 146 6.27 -13.45 -2.86
C GLY A 146 6.11 -14.76 -3.65
N THR A 147 5.61 -15.81 -3.01
CA THR A 147 5.42 -17.10 -3.68
C THR A 147 4.13 -17.14 -4.51
N PRO A 148 4.05 -17.97 -5.58
CA PRO A 148 2.81 -18.19 -6.30
C PRO A 148 1.65 -18.61 -5.38
N ALA A 149 1.91 -19.50 -4.42
CA ALA A 149 0.91 -19.96 -3.44
C ALA A 149 0.36 -18.81 -2.58
N SER A 150 1.19 -17.83 -2.22
CA SER A 150 0.72 -16.62 -1.52
C SER A 150 -0.19 -15.80 -2.42
N TYR A 151 0.16 -15.65 -3.70
CA TYR A 151 -0.64 -14.88 -4.64
C TYR A 151 -1.98 -15.56 -4.95
N ASP A 152 -2.03 -16.88 -5.07
CA ASP A 152 -3.28 -17.62 -5.27
C ASP A 152 -4.32 -17.29 -4.18
N ARG A 153 -3.87 -16.96 -2.98
CA ARG A 153 -4.74 -16.56 -1.86
C ARG A 153 -5.03 -15.06 -1.80
N LEU A 154 -4.03 -14.22 -2.11
CA LEU A 154 -4.13 -12.77 -2.00
C LEU A 154 -4.69 -12.12 -3.27
N GLY A 155 -4.42 -12.71 -4.43
CA GLY A 155 -4.75 -12.15 -5.74
C GLY A 155 -6.21 -11.74 -5.86
N PRO A 156 -7.19 -12.61 -5.57
CA PRO A 156 -8.61 -12.25 -5.68
C PRO A 156 -9.00 -11.02 -4.83
N MET A 157 -8.41 -10.87 -3.65
CA MET A 157 -8.63 -9.71 -2.78
C MET A 157 -7.96 -8.47 -3.35
N PHE A 158 -6.70 -8.56 -3.75
CA PHE A 158 -5.95 -7.43 -4.29
C PHE A 158 -6.52 -6.92 -5.60
N GLU A 159 -6.90 -7.83 -6.49
CA GLU A 159 -7.54 -7.48 -7.77
C GLU A 159 -8.90 -6.80 -7.55
N ALA A 160 -9.66 -7.22 -6.53
CA ALA A 160 -10.96 -6.63 -6.22
C ALA A 160 -10.87 -5.20 -5.67
N ILE A 161 -9.78 -4.85 -4.96
CA ILE A 161 -9.58 -3.51 -4.39
C ILE A 161 -8.69 -2.61 -5.25
N ALA A 162 -8.03 -3.16 -6.27
CA ALA A 162 -7.20 -2.39 -7.18
C ALA A 162 -8.04 -1.49 -8.09
N GLY A 163 -7.44 -0.37 -8.50
CA GLY A 163 -8.00 0.41 -9.60
C GLY A 163 -8.11 -0.42 -10.88
N THR A 164 -8.99 -0.02 -11.80
CA THR A 164 -9.15 -0.70 -13.08
C THR A 164 -8.83 0.23 -14.24
N TYR A 165 -8.19 -0.30 -15.26
CA TYR A 165 -7.97 0.36 -16.54
C TYR A 165 -8.53 -0.54 -17.66
N ASP A 166 -9.44 -0.02 -18.45
CA ASP A 166 -10.17 -0.77 -19.49
C ASP A 166 -10.76 -2.10 -18.98
N GLY A 167 -11.27 -2.09 -17.73
CA GLY A 167 -11.88 -3.25 -17.11
C GLY A 167 -10.87 -4.28 -16.55
N VAL A 168 -9.57 -4.01 -16.65
CA VAL A 168 -8.51 -4.88 -16.11
C VAL A 168 -8.01 -4.31 -14.78
N PRO A 169 -7.95 -5.11 -13.71
CA PRO A 169 -7.39 -4.67 -12.44
C PRO A 169 -5.92 -4.23 -12.58
N CYS A 170 -5.56 -3.10 -11.96
CA CYS A 170 -4.18 -2.65 -11.85
C CYS A 170 -3.42 -3.43 -10.76
N CYS A 171 -3.55 -4.74 -10.82
CA CYS A 171 -2.91 -5.70 -9.93
C CYS A 171 -2.59 -6.99 -10.69
N THR A 172 -1.38 -7.49 -10.53
CA THR A 172 -0.98 -8.81 -11.05
C THR A 172 0.19 -9.33 -10.25
N TYR A 173 0.39 -10.65 -10.25
CA TYR A 173 1.57 -11.27 -9.66
C TYR A 173 2.85 -10.78 -10.37
N ILE A 174 3.73 -10.12 -9.65
CA ILE A 174 4.95 -9.53 -10.20
C ILE A 174 6.08 -10.55 -10.30
N GLY A 175 6.16 -11.46 -9.33
CA GLY A 175 7.22 -12.47 -9.28
C GLY A 175 7.65 -12.81 -7.85
N ALA A 176 8.58 -13.73 -7.74
CA ALA A 176 9.08 -14.22 -6.46
C ALA A 176 9.89 -13.17 -5.68
N ASN A 177 10.06 -13.44 -4.42
CA ASN A 177 10.92 -12.67 -3.51
C ASN A 177 10.51 -11.19 -3.43
N GLY A 178 11.48 -10.29 -3.45
CA GLY A 178 11.28 -8.85 -3.39
C GLY A 178 10.76 -8.19 -4.67
N ALA A 179 10.25 -8.94 -5.66
CA ALA A 179 9.87 -8.42 -6.97
C ALA A 179 8.83 -7.31 -6.89
N GLY A 180 7.84 -7.40 -6.02
CA GLY A 180 6.82 -6.37 -5.86
C GLY A 180 7.42 -5.02 -5.41
N HIS A 181 8.25 -5.02 -4.39
CA HIS A 181 8.94 -3.80 -3.94
C HIS A 181 9.99 -3.31 -4.95
N PHE A 182 10.63 -4.22 -5.69
CA PHE A 182 11.54 -3.82 -6.76
C PHE A 182 10.81 -3.05 -7.86
N VAL A 183 9.68 -3.56 -8.35
CA VAL A 183 8.87 -2.86 -9.37
C VAL A 183 8.34 -1.53 -8.82
N LYS A 184 7.90 -1.48 -7.55
CA LYS A 184 7.49 -0.22 -6.92
C LYS A 184 8.63 0.79 -6.84
N MET A 185 9.84 0.36 -6.56
CA MET A 185 11.03 1.22 -6.57
C MET A 185 11.28 1.80 -7.97
N VAL A 186 11.21 0.97 -9.00
CA VAL A 186 11.36 1.41 -10.40
C VAL A 186 10.25 2.40 -10.79
N HIS A 187 8.99 2.08 -10.45
CA HIS A 187 7.85 2.98 -10.63
C HIS A 187 8.13 4.35 -10.02
N ASN A 188 8.51 4.39 -8.75
CA ASN A 188 8.80 5.65 -8.06
C ASN A 188 9.98 6.41 -8.70
N GLY A 189 11.00 5.71 -9.14
CA GLY A 189 12.13 6.33 -9.85
C GLY A 189 11.69 7.05 -11.13
N ILE A 190 10.83 6.43 -11.92
CA ILE A 190 10.25 7.02 -13.13
C ILE A 190 9.35 8.21 -12.77
N GLU A 191 8.45 8.05 -11.81
CA GLU A 191 7.53 9.11 -11.36
C GLU A 191 8.28 10.36 -10.88
N TYR A 192 9.35 10.19 -10.09
CA TYR A 192 10.17 11.30 -9.62
C TYR A 192 10.93 11.99 -10.77
N ALA A 193 11.38 11.22 -11.77
CA ALA A 193 11.99 11.79 -12.97
C ALA A 193 10.99 12.65 -13.76
N ASP A 194 9.76 12.16 -13.95
CA ASP A 194 8.68 12.93 -14.61
C ASP A 194 8.37 14.21 -13.83
N MET A 195 8.24 14.12 -12.50
CA MET A 195 8.00 15.30 -11.66
C MET A 195 9.13 16.32 -11.77
N GLN A 196 10.38 15.86 -11.83
CA GLN A 196 11.55 16.75 -12.03
C GLN A 196 11.51 17.45 -13.39
N VAL A 197 11.25 16.73 -14.46
CA VAL A 197 11.14 17.30 -15.82
C VAL A 197 10.02 18.34 -15.90
N ILE A 198 8.88 18.07 -15.26
CA ILE A 198 7.77 19.04 -15.18
C ILE A 198 8.19 20.29 -14.42
N ALA A 199 8.88 20.13 -13.28
CA ALA A 199 9.38 21.25 -12.49
C ALA A 199 10.41 22.10 -13.25
N GLU A 200 11.31 21.46 -14.00
CA GLU A 200 12.28 22.15 -14.85
C GLU A 200 11.59 22.91 -16.00
N ALA A 201 10.62 22.30 -16.64
CA ALA A 201 9.81 22.97 -17.67
C ALA A 201 9.09 24.20 -17.09
N TYR A 202 8.51 24.07 -15.89
CA TYR A 202 7.89 25.20 -15.17
C TYR A 202 8.90 26.32 -14.93
N THR A 203 10.09 25.99 -14.45
CA THR A 203 11.15 26.95 -14.14
C THR A 203 11.60 27.68 -15.42
N LEU A 204 11.80 26.97 -16.53
CA LEU A 204 12.17 27.57 -17.82
C LEU A 204 11.10 28.56 -18.33
N LEU A 205 9.84 28.21 -18.23
CA LEU A 205 8.72 29.08 -18.61
C LEU A 205 8.64 30.31 -17.71
N ARG A 206 8.82 30.09 -16.39
CA ARG A 206 8.74 31.14 -15.37
C ARG A 206 9.89 32.14 -15.42
N GLU A 207 11.11 31.64 -15.45
CA GLU A 207 12.33 32.45 -15.32
C GLU A 207 12.91 32.85 -16.68
N GLY A 208 12.83 31.96 -17.67
CA GLY A 208 13.38 32.22 -19.01
C GLY A 208 12.46 33.07 -19.89
N LEU A 209 11.14 32.86 -19.84
CA LEU A 209 10.15 33.58 -20.64
C LEU A 209 9.34 34.62 -19.84
N GLY A 210 9.48 34.66 -18.52
CA GLY A 210 8.71 35.56 -17.66
C GLY A 210 7.22 35.25 -17.57
N ALA A 211 6.80 34.02 -17.97
CA ALA A 211 5.40 33.64 -17.98
C ALA A 211 4.81 33.62 -16.55
N THR A 212 3.58 34.06 -16.42
CA THR A 212 2.82 33.99 -15.17
C THR A 212 2.38 32.55 -14.87
N PRO A 213 2.09 32.19 -13.59
CA PRO A 213 1.56 30.88 -13.26
C PRO A 213 0.28 30.50 -14.02
N ALA A 214 -0.58 31.48 -14.33
CA ALA A 214 -1.80 31.25 -15.11
C ALA A 214 -1.49 30.86 -16.56
N GLU A 215 -0.59 31.58 -17.23
CA GLU A 215 -0.14 31.25 -18.58
C GLU A 215 0.54 29.88 -18.64
N ILE A 216 1.36 29.53 -17.63
CA ILE A 216 1.99 28.20 -17.54
C ILE A 216 0.94 27.11 -17.38
N ALA A 217 -0.10 27.34 -16.55
CA ALA A 217 -1.20 26.40 -16.40
C ALA A 217 -1.94 26.14 -17.73
N ASP A 218 -2.18 27.20 -18.51
CA ASP A 218 -2.82 27.08 -19.85
C ASP A 218 -1.93 26.29 -20.82
N ILE A 219 -0.59 26.52 -20.80
CA ILE A 219 0.36 25.77 -21.63
C ILE A 219 0.32 24.28 -21.26
N PHE A 220 0.37 23.95 -19.97
CA PHE A 220 0.32 22.55 -19.52
C PHE A 220 -1.03 21.90 -19.84
N ALA A 221 -2.15 22.61 -19.66
CA ALA A 221 -3.47 22.10 -20.02
C ALA A 221 -3.61 21.80 -21.51
N ALA A 222 -3.03 22.64 -22.37
CA ALA A 222 -3.01 22.42 -23.83
C ALA A 222 -2.17 21.18 -24.19
N ARG A 223 -1.00 21.00 -23.54
CA ARG A 223 -0.12 19.86 -23.78
C ARG A 223 -0.72 18.53 -23.29
N LYS A 224 -1.45 18.55 -22.18
CA LYS A 224 -2.18 17.35 -21.67
C LYS A 224 -3.17 16.81 -22.71
N LYS A 225 -3.70 17.63 -23.58
CA LYS A 225 -4.63 17.24 -24.67
C LYS A 225 -3.92 16.73 -25.94
N GLY A 226 -2.58 16.60 -25.91
CA GLY A 226 -1.80 16.10 -27.05
C GLY A 226 -1.75 17.05 -28.24
N LYS A 227 -1.91 18.37 -28.01
CA LYS A 227 -1.84 19.42 -29.02
C LYS A 227 -0.56 20.23 -28.89
#